data_4af9df72fa49b25b715180403848390c
#
_entry.id   4af9df72fa49b25b715180403848390c
#
_cell.length_a   1.000
_cell.length_b   1.000
_cell.length_c   1.000
_cell.angle_alpha   90.00
_cell.angle_beta   90.00
_cell.angle_gamma   90.00
#
_symmetry.space_group_name_H-M   'P 1'
#
loop_
_entity.id
_entity.type
_entity.pdbx_description
1 polymer ?
#
loop_
_entity_poly.entity_id
_entity_poly.type
_entity_poly.pdbx_seq_one_letter_code
_entity_poly.pdbx_strand_id
1 'polypeptide(L)'
;MLLAFASVSVAGMAQNNEDPTEKYSVSTNSFWSNWFIQANVVGSAFYNSAETDDWGLSNSPLKDYRTNLGFSVAIGKWFTPGLGLRTKFNGIWGRSVVSDDKELNASKYWTLKEEILFNLSNMLCGYSDTRVWNFIPYVGFGAGRNMSYNTYAMGVDAGILNTFRLSRKVAVNLDVNYSVFEPDFDGDNRSVSED
;
A
#
# COMPACT_ATOMS: atom_id res chain seq x y z
N MET A 1 1.98 -14.55 -7.09
CA MET A 1 1.45 -13.39 -7.80
C MET A 1 2.05 -12.11 -7.25
N LEU A 2 2.38 -11.18 -8.10
CA LEU A 2 3.09 -9.98 -7.75
C LEU A 2 2.28 -8.75 -8.14
N LEU A 3 2.12 -7.80 -7.22
CA LEU A 3 1.48 -6.52 -7.46
C LEU A 3 2.43 -5.38 -7.09
N ALA A 4 2.78 -4.55 -8.06
CA ALA A 4 3.49 -3.31 -7.81
C ALA A 4 2.51 -2.14 -7.88
N PHE A 5 2.52 -1.28 -6.86
CA PHE A 5 1.66 -0.12 -6.79
C PHE A 5 2.49 1.14 -6.66
N ALA A 6 2.14 2.15 -7.43
CA ALA A 6 2.56 3.52 -7.19
C ALA A 6 1.32 4.36 -6.97
N SER A 7 1.26 5.11 -5.90
CA SER A 7 0.11 5.96 -5.61
C SER A 7 0.53 7.36 -5.17
N VAL A 8 -0.27 8.32 -5.58
CA VAL A 8 -0.22 9.70 -5.09
C VAL A 8 -1.47 9.93 -4.25
N SER A 9 -1.29 10.41 -3.04
CA SER A 9 -2.40 10.63 -2.13
C SER A 9 -2.34 11.97 -1.42
N VAL A 10 -3.51 12.41 -0.99
CA VAL A 10 -3.66 13.50 -0.04
C VAL A 10 -4.02 12.89 1.31
N ALA A 11 -3.24 13.19 2.34
CA ALA A 11 -3.51 12.77 3.71
C ALA A 11 -4.04 13.94 4.54
N GLY A 12 -5.13 13.71 5.22
CA GLY A 12 -5.65 14.59 6.26
C GLY A 12 -5.22 14.07 7.64
N MET A 13 -4.67 14.94 8.48
CA MET A 13 -4.27 14.62 9.85
C MET A 13 -5.20 15.32 10.84
N ALA A 14 -5.74 14.54 11.78
CA ALA A 14 -6.41 15.11 12.93
C ALA A 14 -5.33 15.41 14.00
N GLN A 15 -5.01 16.69 14.19
CA GLN A 15 -4.09 17.14 15.24
C GLN A 15 -4.91 17.79 16.36
N ASN A 16 -4.85 17.21 17.56
CA ASN A 16 -5.25 17.94 18.76
C ASN A 16 -4.16 18.92 19.12
N ASN A 17 -4.55 20.19 19.32
CA ASN A 17 -3.67 21.24 19.82
C ASN A 17 -3.42 20.98 21.31
N GLU A 18 -2.40 20.20 21.64
CA GLU A 18 -1.83 20.18 22.98
C GLU A 18 -0.39 20.69 22.88
N ASP A 19 -0.07 21.59 23.82
CA ASP A 19 1.16 22.38 23.91
C ASP A 19 2.43 21.50 23.91
N PRO A 20 3.51 21.90 23.24
CA PRO A 20 4.73 21.09 23.08
C PRO A 20 5.70 21.31 24.25
N THR A 21 5.32 21.05 25.49
CA THR A 21 6.21 21.27 26.63
C THR A 21 6.68 20.04 27.38
N GLU A 22 6.72 18.86 26.76
CA GLU A 22 7.42 17.76 27.45
C GLU A 22 8.27 16.93 26.49
N LYS A 23 9.57 17.16 26.56
CA LYS A 23 10.58 16.48 25.72
C LYS A 23 10.77 14.99 26.01
N TYR A 24 10.21 14.44 27.07
CA TYR A 24 10.47 13.04 27.50
C TYR A 24 9.32 12.37 28.26
N SER A 25 8.07 12.80 28.11
CA SER A 25 7.01 11.95 28.61
C SER A 25 6.62 10.90 27.57
N VAL A 26 6.62 9.64 27.96
CA VAL A 26 5.84 8.60 27.30
C VAL A 26 4.39 8.90 27.62
N SER A 27 3.91 10.01 27.12
CA SER A 27 2.53 10.39 27.12
C SER A 27 1.83 9.37 26.24
N THR A 28 1.07 8.48 26.84
CA THR A 28 0.14 7.63 26.11
C THR A 28 -0.85 8.57 25.45
N ASN A 29 -0.60 8.86 24.19
CA ASN A 29 -1.47 9.71 23.38
C ASN A 29 -2.91 9.22 23.52
N SER A 30 -3.85 10.14 23.74
CA SER A 30 -5.27 9.81 23.74
C SER A 30 -5.61 8.93 22.55
N PHE A 31 -6.51 7.95 22.73
CA PHE A 31 -6.93 7.05 21.67
C PHE A 31 -7.32 7.81 20.40
N TRP A 32 -7.93 8.98 20.51
CA TRP A 32 -8.40 9.80 19.40
C TRP A 32 -7.34 10.72 18.78
N SER A 33 -6.14 10.79 19.33
CA SER A 33 -5.07 11.62 18.77
C SER A 33 -4.27 10.88 17.71
N ASN A 34 -3.64 11.65 16.79
CA ASN A 34 -2.70 11.18 15.77
C ASN A 34 -3.28 10.22 14.71
N TRP A 35 -4.58 10.28 14.50
CA TRP A 35 -5.22 9.59 13.38
C TRP A 35 -4.98 10.36 12.09
N PHE A 36 -4.88 9.61 10.98
CA PHE A 36 -4.83 10.17 9.64
C PHE A 36 -5.70 9.36 8.69
N ILE A 37 -6.18 10.02 7.65
CA ILE A 37 -6.94 9.42 6.57
C ILE A 37 -6.23 9.76 5.26
N GLN A 38 -6.15 8.81 4.34
CA GLN A 38 -5.55 8.96 3.03
C GLN A 38 -6.55 8.55 1.95
N ALA A 39 -6.59 9.31 0.86
CA ALA A 39 -7.27 8.94 -0.37
C ALA A 39 -6.23 8.95 -1.49
N ASN A 40 -6.12 7.86 -2.24
CA ASN A 40 -5.05 7.66 -3.21
C ASN A 40 -5.63 7.35 -4.59
N VAL A 41 -4.96 7.87 -5.61
CA VAL A 41 -5.04 7.35 -6.97
C VAL A 41 -3.89 6.36 -7.12
N VAL A 42 -4.19 5.16 -7.57
CA VAL A 42 -3.25 4.02 -7.59
C VAL A 42 -3.04 3.56 -9.01
N GLY A 43 -1.78 3.49 -9.44
CA GLY A 43 -1.37 2.74 -10.62
C GLY A 43 -0.84 1.38 -10.17
N SER A 44 -1.37 0.28 -10.69
CA SER A 44 -0.91 -1.06 -10.35
C SER A 44 -0.49 -1.83 -11.60
N ALA A 45 0.60 -2.59 -11.49
CA ALA A 45 1.01 -3.58 -12.46
C ALA A 45 0.86 -4.98 -11.83
N PHE A 46 0.23 -5.87 -12.57
CA PHE A 46 -0.06 -7.22 -12.12
C PHE A 46 0.83 -8.22 -12.89
N TYR A 47 1.40 -9.15 -12.15
CA TYR A 47 2.21 -10.24 -12.70
C TYR A 47 1.61 -11.57 -12.24
N ASN A 48 1.32 -12.45 -13.19
CA ASN A 48 0.81 -13.80 -12.91
C ASN A 48 1.94 -14.74 -12.47
N SER A 49 1.59 -15.79 -11.76
CA SER A 49 2.52 -16.84 -11.35
C SER A 49 3.19 -17.55 -12.53
N ALA A 50 2.52 -17.67 -13.67
CA ALA A 50 3.07 -18.26 -14.90
C ALA A 50 4.18 -17.40 -15.56
N GLU A 51 4.28 -16.12 -15.22
CA GLU A 51 5.28 -15.19 -15.77
C GLU A 51 6.48 -14.97 -14.85
N THR A 52 6.53 -15.67 -13.73
CA THR A 52 7.46 -15.36 -12.61
C THR A 52 8.71 -16.21 -12.59
N ASP A 53 9.17 -16.79 -13.70
CA ASP A 53 10.43 -17.55 -13.73
C ASP A 53 11.63 -16.75 -13.17
N ASP A 54 11.57 -15.40 -13.17
CA ASP A 54 12.58 -14.51 -12.59
C ASP A 54 11.99 -13.46 -11.63
N TRP A 55 10.99 -13.79 -10.81
CA TRP A 55 10.31 -12.86 -9.91
C TRP A 55 9.60 -11.70 -10.62
N GLY A 56 9.31 -11.84 -11.90
CA GLY A 56 8.62 -10.84 -12.71
C GLY A 56 9.43 -9.57 -12.99
N LEU A 57 10.69 -9.49 -12.54
CA LEU A 57 11.54 -8.30 -12.69
C LEU A 57 12.05 -8.11 -14.13
N SER A 58 11.98 -9.14 -14.97
CA SER A 58 12.39 -9.09 -16.40
C SER A 58 11.38 -8.33 -17.27
N ASN A 59 10.13 -8.22 -16.83
CA ASN A 59 9.06 -7.58 -17.57
C ASN A 59 8.78 -6.17 -17.04
N SER A 60 8.88 -5.17 -17.93
CA SER A 60 8.61 -3.78 -17.55
C SER A 60 7.14 -3.60 -17.14
N PRO A 61 6.86 -2.96 -15.98
CA PRO A 61 5.48 -2.66 -15.56
C PRO A 61 4.74 -1.71 -16.52
N LEU A 62 5.48 -1.04 -17.41
CA LEU A 62 4.92 -0.09 -18.39
C LEU A 62 4.69 -0.72 -19.76
N LYS A 63 5.11 -1.98 -19.99
CA LYS A 63 4.85 -2.72 -21.23
C LYS A 63 3.48 -3.37 -21.20
N ASP A 64 2.85 -3.43 -22.37
CA ASP A 64 1.72 -4.31 -22.71
C ASP A 64 0.44 -4.09 -21.90
N TYR A 65 0.09 -2.82 -21.62
CA TYR A 65 -1.16 -2.46 -20.93
C TYR A 65 -1.35 -3.08 -19.54
N ARG A 66 -0.27 -3.43 -18.84
CA ARG A 66 -0.29 -4.01 -17.49
C ARG A 66 -0.66 -3.00 -16.41
N THR A 67 -0.57 -1.71 -16.72
CA THR A 67 -0.88 -0.65 -15.75
C THR A 67 -2.37 -0.43 -15.64
N ASN A 68 -2.88 -0.61 -14.44
CA ASN A 68 -4.27 -0.34 -14.09
C ASN A 68 -4.35 0.88 -13.18
N LEU A 69 -5.36 1.71 -13.44
CA LEU A 69 -5.71 2.81 -12.55
C LEU A 69 -6.80 2.35 -11.58
N GLY A 70 -6.60 2.65 -10.32
CA GLY A 70 -7.54 2.37 -9.25
C GLY A 70 -7.51 3.45 -8.18
N PHE A 71 -8.38 3.27 -7.20
CA PHE A 71 -8.44 4.13 -6.03
C PHE A 71 -8.19 3.31 -4.77
N SER A 72 -7.58 3.94 -3.78
CA SER A 72 -7.50 3.36 -2.46
C SER A 72 -7.79 4.39 -1.39
N VAL A 73 -8.26 3.88 -0.27
CA VAL A 73 -8.45 4.67 0.95
C VAL A 73 -7.71 4.01 2.08
N ALA A 74 -7.16 4.80 2.97
CA ALA A 74 -6.51 4.28 4.14
C ALA A 74 -6.83 5.12 5.37
N ILE A 75 -6.89 4.45 6.50
CA ILE A 75 -6.97 5.06 7.82
C ILE A 75 -5.81 4.53 8.64
N GLY A 76 -5.18 5.40 9.39
CA GLY A 76 -4.05 4.98 10.22
C GLY A 76 -3.89 5.86 11.45
N LYS A 77 -3.01 5.39 12.33
CA LYS A 77 -2.67 6.07 13.56
C LYS A 77 -1.18 6.01 13.82
N TRP A 78 -0.62 7.13 14.24
CA TRP A 78 0.73 7.18 14.78
C TRP A 78 0.70 6.95 16.28
N PHE A 79 1.34 5.87 16.73
CA PHE A 79 1.50 5.56 18.16
C PHE A 79 2.67 6.32 18.77
N THR A 80 3.72 6.48 18.00
CA THR A 80 4.89 7.30 18.31
C THR A 80 5.24 8.14 17.09
N PRO A 81 6.12 9.14 17.20
CA PRO A 81 6.59 9.86 16.01
C PRO A 81 7.26 8.99 14.95
N GLY A 82 7.77 7.82 15.34
CA GLY A 82 8.46 6.89 14.45
C GLY A 82 7.66 5.65 14.06
N LEU A 83 6.59 5.30 14.78
CA LEU A 83 5.85 4.05 14.57
C LEU A 83 4.35 4.32 14.39
N GLY A 84 3.80 3.82 13.30
CA GLY A 84 2.38 3.91 12.97
C GLY A 84 1.81 2.61 12.45
N LEU A 85 0.51 2.53 12.43
CA LEU A 85 -0.28 1.45 11.84
C LEU A 85 -1.25 2.05 10.83
N ARG A 86 -1.43 1.38 9.69
CA ARG A 86 -2.32 1.81 8.63
C ARG A 86 -3.11 0.65 8.08
N THR A 87 -4.43 0.78 8.08
CA THR A 87 -5.34 -0.11 7.36
C THR A 87 -5.61 0.51 5.99
N LYS A 88 -5.32 -0.20 4.92
CA LYS A 88 -5.44 0.27 3.54
C LYS A 88 -6.36 -0.64 2.74
N PHE A 89 -7.39 -0.06 2.15
CA PHE A 89 -8.29 -0.72 1.21
C PHE A 89 -7.95 -0.26 -0.20
N ASN A 90 -7.57 -1.19 -1.07
CA ASN A 90 -7.23 -0.90 -2.45
C ASN A 90 -8.21 -1.53 -3.42
N GLY A 91 -8.50 -0.81 -4.47
CA GLY A 91 -9.03 -1.33 -5.71
C GLY A 91 -10.51 -1.62 -5.70
N ILE A 92 -11.21 -1.17 -6.72
CA ILE A 92 -12.50 -1.68 -7.16
C ILE A 92 -12.40 -2.06 -8.65
N TRP A 93 -11.37 -1.58 -9.34
CA TRP A 93 -11.20 -1.79 -10.76
C TRP A 93 -9.76 -2.18 -11.05
N GLY A 94 -9.55 -3.42 -11.45
CA GLY A 94 -8.26 -3.90 -11.93
C GLY A 94 -8.43 -4.53 -13.30
N ARG A 95 -7.39 -4.41 -14.11
CA ARG A 95 -7.20 -5.24 -15.28
C ARG A 95 -6.00 -6.11 -15.02
N SER A 96 -6.09 -7.40 -15.21
CA SER A 96 -4.93 -8.26 -15.27
C SER A 96 -4.71 -8.71 -16.71
N VAL A 97 -3.47 -8.76 -17.14
CA VAL A 97 -3.08 -9.40 -18.38
C VAL A 97 -2.59 -10.79 -18.00
N VAL A 98 -3.30 -11.82 -18.43
CA VAL A 98 -3.05 -13.21 -18.02
C VAL A 98 -2.08 -13.92 -18.97
N SER A 99 -1.80 -13.37 -20.17
CA SER A 99 -0.87 -13.99 -21.13
C SER A 99 -0.29 -12.97 -22.10
N ASP A 100 0.80 -13.33 -22.78
CA ASP A 100 1.40 -12.59 -23.88
C ASP A 100 0.45 -12.42 -25.09
N ASP A 101 -0.61 -13.21 -25.15
CA ASP A 101 -1.65 -13.18 -26.20
C ASP A 101 -2.74 -12.16 -25.88
N LYS A 102 -2.41 -10.93 -25.54
CA LYS A 102 -3.25 -9.71 -25.58
C LYS A 102 -4.74 -9.86 -25.17
N GLU A 103 -5.16 -10.94 -24.59
CA GLU A 103 -6.49 -11.07 -24.01
C GLU A 103 -6.52 -10.31 -22.70
N LEU A 104 -7.12 -9.14 -22.76
CA LEU A 104 -7.39 -8.29 -21.59
C LEU A 104 -8.42 -8.99 -20.70
N ASN A 105 -7.97 -9.86 -19.83
CA ASN A 105 -8.80 -10.34 -18.73
C ASN A 105 -8.95 -9.21 -17.72
N ALA A 106 -10.04 -8.46 -17.84
CA ALA A 106 -10.41 -7.46 -16.85
C ALA A 106 -10.88 -8.20 -15.59
N SER A 107 -10.01 -8.39 -14.62
CA SER A 107 -10.38 -8.90 -13.32
C SER A 107 -10.70 -7.75 -12.37
N LYS A 108 -11.80 -7.90 -11.66
CA LYS A 108 -12.18 -6.99 -10.57
C LYS A 108 -11.66 -7.57 -9.28
N TYR A 109 -10.87 -6.81 -8.55
CA TYR A 109 -10.35 -7.26 -7.27
C TYR A 109 -10.32 -6.13 -6.26
N TRP A 110 -10.31 -6.48 -4.99
CA TRP A 110 -10.01 -5.58 -3.90
C TRP A 110 -9.03 -6.23 -2.94
N THR A 111 -8.27 -5.42 -2.23
CA THR A 111 -7.36 -5.87 -1.18
C THR A 111 -7.53 -5.04 0.06
N LEU A 112 -7.54 -5.69 1.21
CA LEU A 112 -7.51 -5.07 2.52
C LEU A 112 -6.19 -5.44 3.18
N LYS A 113 -5.43 -4.44 3.59
CA LYS A 113 -4.08 -4.61 4.13
C LYS A 113 -3.93 -3.88 5.44
N GLU A 114 -3.16 -4.47 6.33
CA GLU A 114 -2.70 -3.86 7.57
C GLU A 114 -1.19 -3.66 7.49
N GLU A 115 -0.73 -2.42 7.64
CA GLU A 115 0.65 -2.03 7.38
C GLU A 115 1.26 -1.34 8.59
N ILE A 116 2.47 -1.76 8.97
CA ILE A 116 3.27 -1.14 10.03
C ILE A 116 4.20 -0.13 9.38
N LEU A 117 4.09 1.12 9.77
CA LEU A 117 4.82 2.27 9.23
C LEU A 117 5.99 2.64 10.13
N PHE A 118 7.18 2.79 9.55
CA PHE A 118 8.39 3.20 10.23
C PHE A 118 8.85 4.57 9.71
N ASN A 119 8.57 5.66 10.43
CA ASN A 119 9.04 6.98 10.01
C ASN A 119 10.52 7.14 10.34
N LEU A 120 11.38 6.70 9.42
CA LEU A 120 12.84 6.75 9.61
C LEU A 120 13.34 8.18 9.74
N SER A 121 12.71 9.15 9.07
CA SER A 121 13.08 10.57 9.22
C SER A 121 12.94 11.05 10.66
N ASN A 122 11.87 10.64 11.35
CA ASN A 122 11.69 10.98 12.75
C ASN A 122 12.55 10.13 13.70
N MET A 123 12.77 8.86 13.36
CA MET A 123 13.58 7.95 14.18
C MET A 123 15.05 8.35 14.20
N LEU A 124 15.60 8.76 13.05
CA LEU A 124 17.03 9.08 12.92
C LEU A 124 17.35 10.54 13.22
N CYS A 125 16.47 11.47 12.81
CA CYS A 125 16.71 12.90 12.90
C CYS A 125 15.86 13.59 13.98
N GLY A 126 15.15 12.83 14.82
CA GLY A 126 14.22 13.36 15.80
C GLY A 126 12.93 13.90 15.18
N TYR A 127 11.92 14.11 16.00
CA TYR A 127 10.65 14.69 15.56
C TYR A 127 10.81 16.18 15.27
N SER A 128 10.24 16.64 14.16
CA SER A 128 10.14 18.06 13.81
C SER A 128 8.81 18.34 13.13
N ASP A 129 8.06 19.28 13.67
CA ASP A 129 6.78 19.74 13.11
C ASP A 129 6.93 20.61 11.85
N THR A 130 8.15 21.12 11.61
CA THR A 130 8.49 21.93 10.43
C THR A 130 9.06 21.09 9.29
N ARG A 131 9.32 19.80 9.50
CA ARG A 131 9.87 18.94 8.46
C ARG A 131 8.88 18.79 7.33
N VAL A 132 9.32 19.12 6.11
CA VAL A 132 8.51 19.06 4.89
C VAL A 132 8.43 17.65 4.35
N TRP A 133 9.51 16.88 4.40
CA TRP A 133 9.60 15.53 3.83
C TRP A 133 9.89 14.48 4.88
N ASN A 134 9.14 13.37 4.82
CA ASN A 134 9.37 12.19 5.64
C ASN A 134 9.47 10.95 4.75
N PHE A 135 10.47 10.13 5.05
CA PHE A 135 10.70 8.82 4.44
C PHE A 135 10.22 7.73 5.39
N ILE A 136 9.25 6.94 4.92
CA ILE A 136 8.48 6.02 5.75
C ILE A 136 8.40 4.66 5.05
N PRO A 137 9.40 3.78 5.20
CA PRO A 137 9.24 2.38 4.80
C PRO A 137 8.18 1.70 5.65
N TYR A 138 7.56 0.68 5.07
CA TYR A 138 6.55 -0.12 5.76
C TYR A 138 6.55 -1.55 5.28
N VAL A 139 5.98 -2.42 6.10
CA VAL A 139 5.67 -3.80 5.78
C VAL A 139 4.25 -4.08 6.22
N GLY A 140 3.58 -4.99 5.54
CA GLY A 140 2.20 -5.30 5.83
C GLY A 140 1.82 -6.71 5.42
N PHE A 141 0.62 -7.06 5.81
CA PHE A 141 -0.06 -8.27 5.38
C PHE A 141 -1.52 -7.95 5.11
N GLY A 142 -2.18 -8.80 4.35
CA GLY A 142 -3.58 -8.56 4.05
C GLY A 142 -4.23 -9.70 3.30
N ALA A 143 -5.49 -9.48 2.97
CA ALA A 143 -6.27 -10.38 2.15
C ALA A 143 -6.78 -9.65 0.91
N GLY A 144 -6.88 -10.38 -0.18
CA GLY A 144 -7.48 -9.91 -1.41
C GLY A 144 -8.59 -10.83 -1.87
N ARG A 145 -9.53 -10.26 -2.60
CA ARG A 145 -10.56 -11.04 -3.30
C ARG A 145 -10.56 -10.66 -4.76
N ASN A 146 -10.40 -11.65 -5.60
CA ASN A 146 -10.69 -11.54 -7.01
C ASN A 146 -12.18 -11.82 -7.22
N MET A 147 -12.92 -10.80 -7.63
CA MET A 147 -14.37 -10.91 -7.83
C MET A 147 -14.74 -11.59 -9.14
N SER A 148 -13.83 -11.62 -10.12
CA SER A 148 -14.07 -12.26 -11.41
C SER A 148 -14.03 -13.78 -11.29
N TYR A 149 -13.10 -14.30 -10.48
CA TYR A 149 -12.94 -15.75 -10.24
C TYR A 149 -13.49 -16.19 -8.89
N ASN A 150 -13.97 -15.25 -8.06
CA ASN A 150 -14.50 -15.51 -6.72
C ASN A 150 -13.49 -16.22 -5.79
N THR A 151 -12.22 -15.89 -5.94
CA THR A 151 -11.12 -16.45 -5.14
C THR A 151 -10.66 -15.46 -4.08
N TYR A 152 -10.20 -15.98 -2.95
CA TYR A 152 -9.59 -15.22 -1.86
C TYR A 152 -8.15 -15.66 -1.74
N ALA A 153 -7.26 -14.72 -1.46
CA ALA A 153 -5.86 -15.00 -1.19
C ALA A 153 -5.34 -14.09 -0.10
N MET A 154 -4.41 -14.61 0.67
CA MET A 154 -3.62 -13.82 1.61
C MET A 154 -2.34 -13.35 0.94
N GLY A 155 -1.77 -12.28 1.46
CA GLY A 155 -0.55 -11.73 0.90
C GLY A 155 0.20 -10.88 1.90
N VAL A 156 1.44 -10.64 1.56
CA VAL A 156 2.33 -9.73 2.28
C VAL A 156 2.76 -8.60 1.36
N ASP A 157 3.04 -7.46 1.92
CA ASP A 157 3.54 -6.33 1.17
C ASP A 157 4.63 -5.57 1.90
N ALA A 158 5.46 -4.90 1.12
CA ALA A 158 6.45 -3.98 1.59
C ALA A 158 6.49 -2.76 0.67
N GLY A 159 6.75 -1.60 1.22
CA GLY A 159 6.79 -0.39 0.41
C GLY A 159 7.45 0.79 1.10
N ILE A 160 7.46 1.89 0.37
CA ILE A 160 8.02 3.16 0.80
C ILE A 160 6.99 4.24 0.58
N LEU A 161 6.61 4.90 1.65
CA LEU A 161 5.74 6.07 1.65
C LEU A 161 6.60 7.32 1.84
N ASN A 162 6.65 8.17 0.82
CA ASN A 162 7.23 9.50 0.91
C ASN A 162 6.13 10.52 1.16
N THR A 163 6.17 11.19 2.29
CA THR A 163 5.16 12.17 2.69
C THR A 163 5.74 13.58 2.59
N PHE A 164 5.06 14.44 1.82
CA PHE A 164 5.39 15.85 1.65
C PHE A 164 4.32 16.70 2.33
N ARG A 165 4.68 17.35 3.42
CA ARG A 165 3.76 18.19 4.18
C ARG A 165 3.52 19.50 3.44
N LEU A 166 2.25 19.79 3.13
CA LEU A 166 1.82 21.04 2.55
C LEU A 166 1.34 22.02 3.62
N SER A 167 0.75 21.51 4.67
CA SER A 167 0.28 22.31 5.80
C SER A 167 0.27 21.47 7.08
N ARG A 168 -0.16 22.06 8.21
CA ARG A 168 -0.29 21.33 9.49
C ARG A 168 -1.26 20.15 9.41
N LYS A 169 -2.23 20.19 8.51
CA LYS A 169 -3.30 19.18 8.40
C LYS A 169 -3.30 18.40 7.08
N VAL A 170 -2.52 18.84 6.09
CA VAL A 170 -2.55 18.29 4.74
C VAL A 170 -1.16 17.91 4.29
N ALA A 171 -1.02 16.71 3.76
CA ALA A 171 0.20 16.23 3.14
C ALA A 171 -0.12 15.52 1.81
N VAL A 172 0.81 15.57 0.87
CA VAL A 172 0.81 14.75 -0.34
C VAL A 172 1.77 13.61 -0.14
N ASN A 173 1.36 12.42 -0.55
CA ASN A 173 2.16 11.22 -0.41
C ASN A 173 2.44 10.62 -1.78
N LEU A 174 3.65 10.11 -1.93
CA LEU A 174 4.06 9.20 -2.99
C LEU A 174 4.33 7.84 -2.34
N ASP A 175 3.51 6.86 -2.67
CA ASP A 175 3.55 5.50 -2.11
C ASP A 175 3.94 4.52 -3.21
N VAL A 176 5.03 3.80 -3.02
CA VAL A 176 5.49 2.75 -3.92
C VAL A 176 5.57 1.46 -3.12
N ASN A 177 4.84 0.44 -3.54
CA ASN A 177 4.83 -0.83 -2.84
C ASN A 177 4.86 -2.03 -3.79
N TYR A 178 5.24 -3.12 -3.20
CA TYR A 178 5.31 -4.43 -3.80
C TYR A 178 4.56 -5.42 -2.92
N SER A 179 3.67 -6.20 -3.53
CA SER A 179 2.83 -7.15 -2.80
C SER A 179 2.90 -8.52 -3.44
N VAL A 180 3.00 -9.54 -2.61
CA VAL A 180 2.98 -10.94 -3.02
C VAL A 180 1.74 -11.57 -2.43
N PHE A 181 0.89 -12.13 -3.26
CA PHE A 181 -0.29 -12.89 -2.87
C PHE A 181 -0.12 -14.36 -3.20
N GLU A 182 -0.88 -15.21 -2.52
CA GLU A 182 -0.97 -16.64 -2.84
C GLU A 182 -1.38 -16.85 -4.30
N PRO A 183 -0.94 -17.95 -4.93
CA PRO A 183 -1.22 -18.25 -6.34
C PRO A 183 -2.70 -18.26 -6.69
N ASP A 184 -3.56 -18.66 -5.78
CA ASP A 184 -5.01 -18.75 -6.00
C ASP A 184 -5.69 -17.42 -6.34
N PHE A 185 -4.99 -16.30 -6.15
CA PHE A 185 -5.55 -14.98 -6.43
C PHE A 185 -5.79 -14.69 -7.90
N ASP A 186 -5.03 -15.28 -8.79
CA ASP A 186 -5.19 -15.11 -10.25
C ASP A 186 -6.26 -16.03 -10.85
N GLY A 187 -6.82 -16.94 -10.06
CA GLY A 187 -7.85 -17.88 -10.49
C GLY A 187 -7.31 -19.02 -11.35
N ASP A 188 -6.01 -19.11 -11.55
CA ASP A 188 -5.37 -20.21 -12.28
C ASP A 188 -5.20 -21.43 -11.35
N ASN A 189 -6.33 -21.98 -10.95
CA ASN A 189 -6.39 -23.22 -10.20
C ASN A 189 -6.13 -24.40 -11.14
N ARG A 190 -5.03 -24.37 -11.89
CA ARG A 190 -4.47 -25.56 -12.50
C ARG A 190 -3.83 -26.38 -11.40
N SER A 191 -4.68 -27.13 -10.69
CA SER A 191 -4.21 -28.35 -10.07
C SER A 191 -3.39 -29.08 -11.13
N VAL A 192 -2.09 -29.15 -10.93
CA VAL A 192 -1.25 -30.11 -11.61
C VAL A 192 -1.85 -31.46 -11.26
N SER A 193 -2.72 -31.99 -12.11
CA SER A 193 -3.00 -33.40 -12.11
C SER A 193 -1.72 -34.05 -12.62
N GLU A 194 -0.88 -34.47 -11.67
CA GLU A 194 0.13 -35.47 -11.97
C GLU A 194 -0.60 -36.75 -12.47
N ASP A 195 -0.45 -37.02 -13.75
CA ASP A 195 -0.56 -38.37 -14.32
C ASP A 195 0.85 -38.96 -14.42
#